data_f21f2dedce7cc40e4e52079d356ebc95
#
_entry.id   f21f2dedce7cc40e4e52079d356ebc95
#
_cell.length_a   1.000
_cell.length_b   1.000
_cell.length_c   1.000
_cell.angle_alpha   90.00
_cell.angle_beta   90.00
_cell.angle_gamma   90.00
#
_symmetry.space_group_name_H-M   'P 1'
#
loop_
_entity.id
_entity.type
_entity.pdbx_description
1 polymer ?
#
loop_
_entity_poly.entity_id
_entity_poly.type
_entity_poly.pdbx_seq_one_letter_code
_entity_poly.pdbx_strand_id
1 'polypeptide(L)'
;MTTRLLGLMGALLLLTGCNLAEDATTAAPDAAPAPVAAANDQPAGDVPPATAPAGTFPPQLRQQPAALARLDGYGDLRLGMDAAQARAAWGGDLRGEPATDGGCYLLRPQWAEDARRFGFMFEGDRLTRYQTNEPKELAPGGGKVGMTLAQLRALYPAGLTEQPHKYVPGAFTLRMADAATRSALVFETDADGKVTSWRVGQPPQVDYVEGCG
;
A
#
# COMPACT_ATOMS: atom_id res chain seq x y z
N MET A 1 -8.91 57.22 -18.80
CA MET A 1 -7.80 57.50 -19.73
C MET A 1 -7.27 56.14 -20.13
N THR A 2 -7.80 55.60 -21.23
CA THR A 2 -7.14 55.48 -22.55
C THR A 2 -5.89 54.58 -22.48
N THR A 3 -5.66 53.51 -23.18
CA THR A 3 -5.92 53.18 -24.60
C THR A 3 -5.46 51.75 -24.82
N ARG A 4 -6.23 50.79 -25.34
CA ARG A 4 -6.23 50.18 -26.69
C ARG A 4 -4.87 49.74 -27.28
N LEU A 5 -4.78 48.49 -27.75
CA LEU A 5 -4.57 48.00 -29.13
C LEU A 5 -4.27 46.49 -29.04
N LEU A 6 -5.03 45.55 -29.61
CA LEU A 6 -5.31 45.13 -31.00
C LEU A 6 -4.07 44.79 -31.83
N GLY A 7 -4.03 43.57 -32.35
CA GLY A 7 -3.19 43.05 -33.43
C GLY A 7 -3.21 41.51 -33.35
N LEU A 8 -3.96 40.78 -33.98
CA LEU A 8 -4.41 40.45 -35.35
C LEU A 8 -3.35 39.68 -36.17
N MET A 9 -3.81 38.55 -36.69
CA MET A 9 -3.40 37.79 -37.91
C MET A 9 -2.01 37.14 -37.86
N GLY A 10 -1.81 35.95 -38.28
CA GLY A 10 -2.46 35.02 -39.20
C GLY A 10 -1.42 34.02 -39.65
N ALA A 11 -1.75 32.91 -40.01
CA ALA A 11 -1.39 32.22 -41.25
C ALA A 11 -1.55 30.70 -41.13
N LEU A 12 -2.52 30.30 -41.82
CA LEU A 12 -2.89 28.98 -42.33
C LEU A 12 -1.80 28.53 -43.34
N LEU A 13 -1.31 27.29 -43.18
CA LEU A 13 -0.66 26.57 -44.28
C LEU A 13 -1.02 25.08 -44.19
N LEU A 14 -1.97 24.77 -45.06
CA LEU A 14 -2.30 23.42 -45.53
C LEU A 14 -1.16 22.96 -46.46
N LEU A 15 -0.68 21.74 -46.27
CA LEU A 15 -0.06 20.97 -47.35
C LEU A 15 -0.50 19.54 -47.25
N THR A 16 -1.38 19.21 -48.16
CA THR A 16 -1.77 17.92 -48.68
C THR A 16 -0.58 17.23 -49.34
N GLY A 17 -0.45 15.96 -49.15
CA GLY A 17 0.46 15.09 -49.87
C GLY A 17 0.06 13.65 -49.74
N CYS A 18 -0.85 13.22 -50.61
CA CYS A 18 -1.07 11.82 -50.97
C CYS A 18 0.16 11.29 -51.67
N ASN A 19 0.56 10.06 -51.43
CA ASN A 19 0.93 9.15 -52.49
C ASN A 19 0.73 7.70 -52.07
N LEU A 20 -0.02 7.11 -52.90
CA LEU A 20 -0.29 5.76 -53.29
C LEU A 20 0.95 5.07 -53.81
N ALA A 21 1.03 3.79 -53.63
CA ALA A 21 1.33 2.71 -54.59
C ALA A 21 1.76 1.50 -53.74
N GLU A 22 0.92 0.42 -53.73
CA GLU A 22 0.95 -0.72 -54.68
C GLU A 22 2.35 -1.34 -54.81
N ASP A 23 2.51 -2.59 -54.49
CA ASP A 23 2.18 -3.83 -55.19
C ASP A 23 2.49 -5.01 -54.29
N ALA A 24 1.59 -5.88 -54.04
CA ALA A 24 1.26 -7.11 -54.72
C ALA A 24 2.35 -8.19 -54.75
N THR A 25 1.95 -9.32 -54.22
CA THR A 25 2.14 -10.69 -54.75
C THR A 25 3.44 -11.39 -54.34
N THR A 26 3.36 -12.47 -53.56
CA THR A 26 3.24 -13.79 -54.11
C THR A 26 3.25 -14.83 -52.99
N ALA A 27 2.17 -15.55 -52.93
CA ALA A 27 2.00 -16.99 -52.78
C ALA A 27 2.99 -17.81 -51.93
N ALA A 28 2.36 -18.55 -51.05
CA ALA A 28 2.82 -19.77 -50.39
C ALA A 28 3.41 -20.82 -51.31
N PRO A 29 4.12 -21.82 -50.84
CA PRO A 29 3.38 -22.97 -50.36
C PRO A 29 3.92 -23.60 -49.09
N ASP A 30 2.97 -24.04 -48.28
CA ASP A 30 2.83 -25.40 -47.81
C ASP A 30 4.12 -26.18 -47.49
N ALA A 31 4.45 -26.31 -46.21
CA ALA A 31 5.10 -27.47 -45.67
C ALA A 31 4.58 -27.73 -44.26
N ALA A 32 3.64 -28.63 -44.18
CA ALA A 32 3.24 -29.22 -42.91
C ALA A 32 4.46 -29.89 -42.28
N PRO A 33 4.75 -29.62 -40.98
CA PRO A 33 5.71 -30.44 -40.27
C PRO A 33 5.10 -31.81 -40.00
N ALA A 34 5.83 -32.83 -40.39
CA ALA A 34 5.52 -34.21 -40.10
C ALA A 34 5.38 -34.42 -38.58
N PRO A 35 4.47 -35.32 -38.13
CA PRO A 35 4.38 -35.66 -36.74
C PRO A 35 5.65 -36.37 -36.30
N VAL A 36 6.39 -35.74 -35.42
CA VAL A 36 7.43 -36.42 -34.66
C VAL A 36 6.73 -37.35 -33.69
N ALA A 37 6.75 -38.65 -34.01
CA ALA A 37 6.41 -39.68 -33.08
C ALA A 37 7.44 -39.63 -31.92
N ALA A 38 7.06 -39.05 -30.79
CA ALA A 38 7.77 -39.26 -29.55
C ALA A 38 7.52 -40.70 -29.13
N ALA A 39 8.48 -41.55 -29.37
CA ALA A 39 8.53 -42.85 -28.70
C ALA A 39 8.79 -42.60 -27.22
N ASN A 40 7.74 -42.60 -26.43
CA ASN A 40 7.84 -42.77 -25.01
C ASN A 40 8.01 -44.25 -24.69
N ASP A 41 9.26 -44.73 -24.76
CA ASP A 41 9.67 -45.98 -24.13
C ASP A 41 9.83 -45.77 -22.62
N GLN A 42 8.71 -45.53 -21.96
CA GLN A 42 8.63 -45.61 -20.50
C GLN A 42 7.83 -46.85 -20.15
N PRO A 43 8.43 -47.82 -19.40
CA PRO A 43 7.71 -49.05 -19.03
C PRO A 43 6.44 -48.64 -18.27
N ALA A 44 5.29 -49.16 -18.72
CA ALA A 44 4.03 -49.04 -18.04
C ALA A 44 4.10 -49.91 -16.78
N GLY A 45 4.47 -49.29 -15.66
CA GLY A 45 4.52 -49.95 -14.38
C GLY A 45 4.83 -48.93 -13.29
N ASP A 46 3.90 -48.73 -12.39
CA ASP A 46 4.05 -48.04 -11.10
C ASP A 46 4.03 -46.53 -11.04
N VAL A 47 3.37 -45.83 -11.98
CA VAL A 47 2.87 -44.53 -11.65
C VAL A 47 1.44 -44.68 -11.13
N PRO A 48 1.16 -44.44 -9.85
CA PRO A 48 -0.22 -44.44 -9.37
C PRO A 48 -0.98 -43.39 -10.18
N PRO A 49 -2.22 -43.64 -10.59
CA PRO A 49 -3.00 -42.67 -11.34
C PRO A 49 -3.07 -41.40 -10.52
N ALA A 50 -2.69 -40.30 -11.16
CA ALA A 50 -2.86 -38.97 -10.57
C ALA A 50 -4.35 -38.71 -10.39
N THR A 51 -4.91 -39.17 -9.28
CA THR A 51 -6.33 -39.03 -8.91
C THR A 51 -6.66 -37.70 -8.31
N ALA A 52 -5.71 -36.78 -8.26
CA ALA A 52 -5.99 -35.38 -7.91
C ALA A 52 -5.80 -34.51 -9.17
N PRO A 53 -6.82 -33.77 -9.61
CA PRO A 53 -6.61 -32.77 -10.63
C PRO A 53 -5.57 -31.79 -10.13
N ALA A 54 -4.46 -31.66 -10.91
CA ALA A 54 -3.44 -30.69 -10.61
C ALA A 54 -4.09 -29.30 -10.45
N GLY A 55 -4.00 -28.73 -9.25
CA GLY A 55 -4.35 -27.34 -9.03
C GLY A 55 -5.59 -27.03 -8.22
N THR A 56 -6.23 -28.01 -7.57
CA THR A 56 -7.29 -27.68 -6.60
C THR A 56 -6.70 -27.55 -5.20
N PHE A 57 -5.97 -26.44 -4.97
CA PHE A 57 -5.76 -26.02 -3.59
C PHE A 57 -7.11 -25.63 -2.98
N PRO A 58 -7.36 -25.98 -1.72
CA PRO A 58 -8.55 -25.53 -1.03
C PRO A 58 -8.72 -24.02 -1.18
N PRO A 59 -9.95 -23.51 -1.34
CA PRO A 59 -10.20 -22.08 -1.52
C PRO A 59 -9.54 -21.18 -0.45
N GLN A 60 -9.35 -21.71 0.77
CA GLN A 60 -8.69 -21.03 1.88
C GLN A 60 -7.21 -20.69 1.60
N LEU A 61 -6.51 -21.47 0.77
CA LEU A 61 -5.11 -21.19 0.40
C LEU A 61 -4.99 -20.16 -0.72
N ARG A 62 -6.10 -19.77 -1.35
CA ARG A 62 -6.17 -18.68 -2.35
C ARG A 62 -6.62 -17.35 -1.76
N GLN A 63 -7.07 -17.34 -0.52
CA GLN A 63 -7.36 -16.08 0.16
C GLN A 63 -6.01 -15.44 0.45
N GLN A 64 -5.73 -14.33 -0.23
CA GLN A 64 -4.69 -13.43 0.23
C GLN A 64 -5.03 -13.11 1.69
N PRO A 65 -4.05 -13.21 2.61
CA PRO A 65 -4.31 -12.84 4.00
C PRO A 65 -4.95 -11.46 3.97
N ALA A 66 -6.12 -11.34 4.59
CA ALA A 66 -6.79 -10.05 4.72
C ALA A 66 -5.75 -9.09 5.30
N ALA A 67 -5.57 -7.92 4.66
CA ALA A 67 -4.60 -6.96 5.13
C ALA A 67 -4.87 -6.68 6.61
N LEU A 68 -3.86 -6.91 7.46
CA LEU A 68 -3.98 -6.72 8.91
C LEU A 68 -4.26 -5.26 9.25
N ALA A 69 -3.64 -4.35 8.50
CA ALA A 69 -3.81 -2.92 8.69
C ALA A 69 -5.15 -2.44 8.10
N ARG A 70 -5.96 -1.80 8.93
CA ARG A 70 -7.25 -1.20 8.59
C ARG A 70 -7.37 0.19 9.22
N LEU A 71 -8.29 1.00 8.72
CA LEU A 71 -8.52 2.34 9.26
C LEU A 71 -9.15 2.34 10.66
N ASP A 72 -9.77 1.22 11.07
CA ASP A 72 -10.37 1.04 12.40
C ASP A 72 -9.52 0.20 13.37
N GLY A 73 -8.32 -0.28 12.94
CA GLY A 73 -7.48 -1.13 13.78
C GLY A 73 -6.46 -1.96 13.01
N TYR A 74 -5.83 -2.92 13.69
CA TYR A 74 -4.83 -3.82 13.12
C TYR A 74 -5.06 -5.27 13.57
N GLY A 75 -5.23 -6.21 12.64
CA GLY A 75 -5.63 -7.57 12.97
C GLY A 75 -6.94 -7.59 13.74
N ASP A 76 -6.93 -8.15 14.95
CA ASP A 76 -8.10 -8.18 15.84
C ASP A 76 -8.19 -6.96 16.76
N LEU A 77 -7.15 -6.12 16.81
CA LEU A 77 -7.18 -4.89 17.58
C LEU A 77 -8.09 -3.85 16.91
N ARG A 78 -8.83 -3.10 17.72
CA ARG A 78 -9.68 -1.99 17.28
C ARG A 78 -9.29 -0.72 18.03
N LEU A 79 -9.32 0.40 17.31
CA LEU A 79 -9.20 1.71 17.94
C LEU A 79 -10.30 1.86 19.02
N GLY A 80 -9.91 2.39 20.18
CA GLY A 80 -10.80 2.52 21.34
C GLY A 80 -10.75 1.36 22.35
N MET A 81 -10.11 0.22 22.06
CA MET A 81 -9.87 -0.84 23.04
C MET A 81 -8.97 -0.35 24.17
N ASP A 82 -9.21 -0.80 25.39
CA ASP A 82 -8.26 -0.65 26.48
C ASP A 82 -7.06 -1.61 26.37
N ALA A 83 -6.06 -1.44 27.22
CA ALA A 83 -4.84 -2.25 27.16
C ALA A 83 -5.08 -3.73 27.42
N ALA A 84 -6.02 -4.09 28.30
CA ALA A 84 -6.35 -5.48 28.60
C ALA A 84 -7.04 -6.15 27.40
N GLN A 85 -7.99 -5.46 26.78
CA GLN A 85 -8.67 -5.90 25.56
C GLN A 85 -7.68 -6.05 24.41
N ALA A 86 -6.76 -5.08 24.24
CA ALA A 86 -5.75 -5.12 23.20
C ALA A 86 -4.78 -6.30 23.38
N ARG A 87 -4.33 -6.57 24.61
CA ARG A 87 -3.48 -7.74 24.92
C ARG A 87 -4.21 -9.06 24.63
N ALA A 88 -5.48 -9.17 25.01
CA ALA A 88 -6.29 -10.34 24.72
C ALA A 88 -6.51 -10.55 23.21
N ALA A 89 -6.78 -9.47 22.45
CA ALA A 89 -7.03 -9.52 21.02
C ALA A 89 -5.75 -9.75 20.19
N TRP A 90 -4.58 -9.36 20.70
CA TRP A 90 -3.31 -9.53 19.98
C TRP A 90 -2.92 -11.01 19.83
N GLY A 91 -3.30 -11.85 20.77
CA GLY A 91 -2.98 -13.29 20.75
C GLY A 91 -1.51 -13.62 21.03
N GLY A 92 -0.76 -12.70 21.59
CA GLY A 92 0.64 -12.84 21.96
C GLY A 92 1.06 -11.76 22.96
N ASP A 93 2.35 -11.74 23.32
CA ASP A 93 2.85 -10.77 24.27
C ASP A 93 3.03 -9.39 23.65
N LEU A 94 2.46 -8.38 24.30
CA LEU A 94 2.77 -6.96 24.08
C LEU A 94 3.66 -6.45 25.20
N ARG A 95 4.82 -5.91 24.83
CA ARG A 95 5.78 -5.24 25.73
C ARG A 95 5.38 -3.79 25.94
N GLY A 96 5.68 -3.27 27.11
CA GLY A 96 5.35 -1.92 27.55
C GLY A 96 4.36 -1.95 28.71
N GLU A 97 4.35 -0.88 29.48
CA GLU A 97 3.50 -0.74 30.66
C GLU A 97 2.50 0.40 30.46
N PRO A 98 1.23 0.21 30.86
CA PRO A 98 0.25 1.28 30.91
C PRO A 98 0.72 2.43 31.81
N ALA A 99 0.42 3.66 31.41
CA ALA A 99 0.60 4.82 32.29
C ALA A 99 -0.43 4.77 33.43
N THR A 100 0.03 5.04 34.65
CA THR A 100 -0.82 4.95 35.86
C THR A 100 -1.84 6.08 35.99
N ASP A 101 -1.61 7.18 35.26
CA ASP A 101 -2.42 8.42 35.28
C ASP A 101 -3.33 8.59 34.06
N GLY A 102 -3.45 7.56 33.23
CA GLY A 102 -4.16 7.64 31.94
C GLY A 102 -3.42 8.44 30.87
N GLY A 103 -2.15 8.74 31.09
CA GLY A 103 -1.29 9.42 30.13
C GLY A 103 -1.03 8.60 28.87
N CYS A 104 -0.16 9.15 28.02
CA CYS A 104 0.23 8.47 26.77
C CYS A 104 1.28 7.39 27.04
N TYR A 105 1.10 6.21 26.46
CA TYR A 105 2.09 5.13 26.50
C TYR A 105 2.03 4.30 25.22
N LEU A 106 3.08 3.48 25.03
CA LEU A 106 3.20 2.63 23.85
C LEU A 106 3.33 1.15 24.26
N LEU A 107 2.50 0.31 23.64
CA LEU A 107 2.69 -1.14 23.64
C LEU A 107 3.26 -1.56 22.30
N ARG A 108 4.08 -2.61 22.27
CA ARG A 108 4.70 -3.15 21.06
C ARG A 108 4.73 -4.67 21.06
N PRO A 109 4.65 -5.33 19.89
CA PRO A 109 4.87 -6.77 19.78
C PRO A 109 6.26 -7.16 20.28
N GLN A 110 6.39 -8.41 20.73
CA GLN A 110 7.65 -8.92 21.25
C GLN A 110 8.79 -8.89 20.23
N TRP A 111 8.48 -9.07 18.94
CA TRP A 111 9.44 -9.04 17.85
C TRP A 111 9.89 -7.64 17.44
N ALA A 112 9.16 -6.61 17.81
CA ALA A 112 9.52 -5.23 17.50
C ALA A 112 10.57 -4.74 18.52
N GLU A 113 11.71 -4.25 18.04
CA GLU A 113 12.78 -3.73 18.88
C GLU A 113 12.35 -2.51 19.68
N ASP A 114 11.59 -1.63 19.03
CA ASP A 114 10.99 -0.44 19.63
C ASP A 114 9.59 -0.16 19.04
N ALA A 115 8.89 0.83 19.59
CA ALA A 115 7.56 1.19 19.16
C ALA A 115 7.51 1.98 17.83
N ARG A 116 8.67 2.41 17.27
CA ARG A 116 8.74 2.98 15.93
C ARG A 116 8.72 1.88 14.88
N ARG A 117 9.40 0.75 15.18
CA ARG A 117 9.35 -0.41 14.29
C ARG A 117 7.94 -0.95 14.17
N PHE A 118 7.25 -1.11 15.28
CA PHE A 118 5.82 -1.37 15.32
C PHE A 118 5.28 -1.06 16.72
N GLY A 119 4.27 -0.21 16.80
CA GLY A 119 3.75 0.21 18.10
C GLY A 119 2.27 0.57 18.08
N PHE A 120 1.66 0.38 19.23
CA PHE A 120 0.29 0.73 19.57
C PHE A 120 0.31 1.84 20.61
N MET A 121 -0.23 3.00 20.29
CA MET A 121 -0.31 4.15 21.19
C MET A 121 -1.64 4.13 21.92
N PHE A 122 -1.54 4.30 23.22
CA PHE A 122 -2.66 4.46 24.12
C PHE A 122 -2.62 5.85 24.76
N GLU A 123 -3.77 6.46 24.90
CA GLU A 123 -3.98 7.70 25.65
C GLU A 123 -5.35 7.64 26.29
N GLY A 124 -5.46 8.02 27.57
CA GLY A 124 -6.70 7.86 28.35
C GLY A 124 -7.12 6.39 28.45
N ASP A 125 -6.14 5.47 28.50
CA ASP A 125 -6.32 4.02 28.48
C ASP A 125 -7.11 3.50 27.27
N ARG A 126 -6.99 4.17 26.12
CA ARG A 126 -7.60 3.77 24.86
C ARG A 126 -6.55 3.65 23.75
N LEU A 127 -6.64 2.59 22.96
CA LEU A 127 -5.85 2.45 21.73
C LEU A 127 -6.29 3.54 20.74
N THR A 128 -5.45 4.53 20.52
CA THR A 128 -5.75 5.69 19.69
C THR A 128 -5.03 5.67 18.35
N ARG A 129 -3.89 4.95 18.27
CA ARG A 129 -3.05 4.91 17.07
C ARG A 129 -2.23 3.63 17.03
N TYR A 130 -1.93 3.16 15.83
CA TYR A 130 -0.84 2.21 15.59
C TYR A 130 0.07 2.74 14.49
N GLN A 131 1.34 2.33 14.51
CA GLN A 131 2.38 2.88 13.66
C GLN A 131 3.46 1.88 13.35
N THR A 132 4.17 2.09 12.24
CA THR A 132 5.32 1.27 11.87
C THR A 132 6.28 1.98 10.92
N ASN A 133 7.55 1.60 10.99
CA ASN A 133 8.56 1.85 9.96
C ASN A 133 9.06 0.53 9.32
N GLU A 134 8.37 -0.60 9.57
CA GLU A 134 8.72 -1.91 9.01
C GLU A 134 8.38 -1.96 7.51
N PRO A 135 9.37 -2.18 6.61
CA PRO A 135 9.12 -2.16 5.15
C PRO A 135 8.20 -3.25 4.63
N LYS A 136 7.98 -4.32 5.42
CA LYS A 136 7.11 -5.43 5.03
C LYS A 136 5.63 -5.15 5.33
N GLU A 137 5.36 -4.19 6.22
CA GLU A 137 4.00 -3.84 6.61
C GLU A 137 3.33 -2.98 5.55
N LEU A 138 2.11 -3.38 5.18
CA LEU A 138 1.27 -2.64 4.24
C LEU A 138 0.25 -1.80 5.01
N ALA A 139 0.20 -0.52 4.71
CA ALA A 139 -0.86 0.37 5.17
C ALA A 139 -2.20 0.04 4.48
N PRO A 140 -3.35 0.45 5.05
CA PRO A 140 -4.62 0.38 4.35
C PRO A 140 -4.52 1.03 2.97
N GLY A 141 -4.90 0.30 1.91
CA GLY A 141 -4.74 0.75 0.52
C GLY A 141 -3.39 0.40 -0.12
N GLY A 142 -2.47 -0.27 0.61
CA GLY A 142 -1.28 -0.89 0.04
C GLY A 142 0.00 -0.03 0.05
N GLY A 143 -0.04 1.17 0.62
CA GLY A 143 1.16 1.99 0.82
C GLY A 143 2.13 1.34 1.79
N LYS A 144 3.44 1.57 1.63
CA LYS A 144 4.47 1.02 2.53
C LYS A 144 5.72 1.88 2.58
N VAL A 145 6.55 1.61 3.57
CA VAL A 145 7.89 2.21 3.71
C VAL A 145 8.74 1.95 2.46
N GLY A 146 9.48 2.95 2.02
CA GLY A 146 10.33 2.94 0.83
C GLY A 146 9.64 3.35 -0.48
N MET A 147 8.30 3.49 -0.50
CA MET A 147 7.60 4.03 -1.67
C MET A 147 7.88 5.50 -1.87
N THR A 148 7.87 5.94 -3.13
CA THR A 148 7.96 7.35 -3.51
C THR A 148 6.61 8.04 -3.43
N LEU A 149 6.60 9.38 -3.37
CA LEU A 149 5.39 10.19 -3.46
C LEU A 149 4.53 9.86 -4.68
N ALA A 150 5.16 9.65 -5.85
CA ALA A 150 4.45 9.29 -7.07
C ALA A 150 3.71 7.94 -6.95
N GLN A 151 4.35 6.95 -6.33
CA GLN A 151 3.74 5.64 -6.08
C GLN A 151 2.58 5.74 -5.09
N LEU A 152 2.72 6.54 -4.02
CA LEU A 152 1.62 6.76 -3.08
C LEU A 152 0.42 7.46 -3.75
N ARG A 153 0.67 8.52 -4.53
CA ARG A 153 -0.42 9.23 -5.25
C ARG A 153 -1.18 8.30 -6.19
N ALA A 154 -0.50 7.35 -6.83
CA ALA A 154 -1.14 6.35 -7.69
C ALA A 154 -2.02 5.36 -6.90
N LEU A 155 -1.61 4.98 -5.68
CA LEU A 155 -2.38 4.08 -4.81
C LEU A 155 -3.59 4.76 -4.14
N TYR A 156 -3.51 6.07 -3.89
CA TYR A 156 -4.53 6.84 -3.18
C TYR A 156 -5.14 7.92 -4.08
N PRO A 157 -5.90 7.55 -5.13
CA PRO A 157 -6.44 8.50 -6.12
C PRO A 157 -7.48 9.47 -5.53
N ALA A 158 -8.12 9.12 -4.40
CA ALA A 158 -9.01 10.03 -3.68
C ALA A 158 -8.28 11.22 -3.05
N GLY A 159 -6.95 11.16 -3.08
CA GLY A 159 -6.07 12.24 -2.63
C GLY A 159 -5.52 12.06 -1.21
N LEU A 160 -4.25 12.43 -1.10
CA LEU A 160 -3.55 12.62 0.15
C LEU A 160 -3.32 14.12 0.32
N THR A 161 -3.68 14.68 1.47
CA THR A 161 -3.30 16.04 1.81
C THR A 161 -1.82 16.05 2.17
N GLU A 162 -1.03 16.82 1.45
CA GLU A 162 0.42 16.94 1.64
C GLU A 162 0.74 18.20 2.42
N GLN A 163 1.59 18.07 3.42
CA GLN A 163 2.12 19.20 4.21
C GLN A 163 3.62 19.04 4.41
N PRO A 164 4.41 20.12 4.48
CA PRO A 164 5.81 20.03 4.88
C PRO A 164 5.94 19.34 6.24
N HIS A 165 6.96 18.48 6.37
CA HIS A 165 7.23 17.82 7.65
C HIS A 165 7.72 18.86 8.68
N LYS A 166 7.19 18.77 9.90
CA LYS A 166 7.43 19.77 10.97
C LYS A 166 8.92 20.00 11.28
N TYR A 167 9.74 18.94 11.21
CA TYR A 167 11.13 18.96 11.68
C TYR A 167 12.16 18.65 10.61
N VAL A 168 11.78 18.09 9.47
CA VAL A 168 12.71 17.63 8.44
C VAL A 168 12.52 18.46 7.18
N PRO A 169 13.43 19.40 6.88
CA PRO A 169 13.36 20.20 5.66
C PRO A 169 13.33 19.31 4.41
N GLY A 170 12.43 19.62 3.47
CA GLY A 170 12.26 18.87 2.24
C GLY A 170 11.43 17.59 2.35
N ALA A 171 11.13 17.12 3.57
CA ALA A 171 10.24 15.99 3.81
C ALA A 171 8.77 16.42 3.87
N PHE A 172 7.86 15.45 3.75
CA PHE A 172 6.42 15.66 3.74
C PHE A 172 5.70 14.72 4.71
N THR A 173 4.58 15.20 5.22
CA THR A 173 3.53 14.41 5.86
C THR A 173 2.35 14.34 4.90
N LEU A 174 1.90 13.11 4.58
CA LEU A 174 0.76 12.87 3.69
C LEU A 174 -0.36 12.24 4.50
N ARG A 175 -1.55 12.83 4.44
CA ARG A 175 -2.67 12.47 5.30
C ARG A 175 -3.93 12.18 4.49
N MET A 176 -4.58 11.04 4.78
CA MET A 176 -5.92 10.69 4.30
C MET A 176 -6.85 10.51 5.50
N ALA A 177 -7.89 11.34 5.57
CA ALA A 177 -8.92 11.20 6.59
C ALA A 177 -10.00 10.22 6.13
N ASP A 178 -10.53 9.44 7.07
CA ASP A 178 -11.69 8.59 6.85
C ASP A 178 -12.82 8.97 7.80
N ALA A 179 -13.92 9.45 7.25
CA ALA A 179 -15.06 9.90 8.02
C ALA A 179 -15.84 8.74 8.65
N ALA A 180 -15.84 7.57 8.03
CA ALA A 180 -16.61 6.41 8.51
C ALA A 180 -16.04 5.86 9.82
N THR A 181 -14.72 5.75 9.93
CA THR A 181 -14.02 5.30 11.14
C THR A 181 -13.59 6.44 12.05
N ARG A 182 -13.72 7.68 11.59
CA ARG A 182 -13.21 8.89 12.28
C ARG A 182 -11.72 8.80 12.58
N SER A 183 -10.96 8.16 11.68
CA SER A 183 -9.52 7.98 11.76
C SER A 183 -8.81 8.64 10.59
N ALA A 184 -7.51 8.57 10.59
CA ALA A 184 -6.70 8.97 9.45
C ALA A 184 -5.52 8.00 9.26
N LEU A 185 -5.10 7.87 8.00
CA LEU A 185 -3.83 7.29 7.59
C LEU A 185 -2.85 8.43 7.31
N VAL A 186 -1.66 8.32 7.88
CA VAL A 186 -0.60 9.32 7.72
C VAL A 186 0.68 8.62 7.31
N PHE A 187 1.33 9.12 6.27
CA PHE A 187 2.69 8.74 5.87
C PHE A 187 3.64 9.89 6.18
N GLU A 188 4.85 9.58 6.56
CA GLU A 188 5.97 10.52 6.63
C GLU A 188 7.03 10.12 5.61
N THR A 189 7.69 11.11 5.00
CA THR A 189 8.76 10.88 4.04
C THR A 189 10.08 11.44 4.56
N ASP A 190 11.16 11.06 3.90
CA ASP A 190 12.43 11.77 3.96
C ASP A 190 12.47 12.96 2.99
N ALA A 191 13.62 13.63 2.92
CA ALA A 191 13.84 14.75 2.00
C ALA A 191 13.88 14.34 0.52
N ASP A 192 14.12 13.05 0.24
CA ASP A 192 14.08 12.49 -1.12
C ASP A 192 12.65 12.07 -1.54
N GLY A 193 11.67 12.28 -0.67
CA GLY A 193 10.27 11.93 -0.90
C GLY A 193 9.98 10.42 -0.81
N LYS A 194 10.81 9.66 -0.10
CA LYS A 194 10.56 8.24 0.19
C LYS A 194 9.87 8.09 1.53
N VAL A 195 8.85 7.26 1.59
CA VAL A 195 8.14 6.93 2.84
C VAL A 195 9.10 6.31 3.84
N THR A 196 9.17 6.87 5.03
CA THR A 196 9.97 6.40 6.16
C THR A 196 9.15 5.70 7.22
N SER A 197 7.88 6.10 7.37
CA SER A 197 6.93 5.52 8.32
C SER A 197 5.50 5.76 7.88
N TRP A 198 4.59 4.99 8.48
CA TRP A 198 3.17 5.28 8.37
C TRP A 198 2.45 4.95 9.68
N ARG A 199 1.29 5.56 9.88
CA ARG A 199 0.43 5.35 11.05
C ARG A 199 -1.03 5.50 10.70
N VAL A 200 -1.87 4.83 11.48
CA VAL A 200 -3.32 4.97 11.47
C VAL A 200 -3.80 5.25 12.89
N GLY A 201 -4.74 6.14 13.04
CA GLY A 201 -5.31 6.45 14.35
C GLY A 201 -6.36 7.55 14.31
N GLN A 202 -6.86 7.85 15.48
CA GLN A 202 -7.83 8.92 15.70
C GLN A 202 -7.11 10.26 15.88
N PRO A 203 -7.67 11.37 15.39
CA PRO A 203 -7.23 12.70 15.77
C PRO A 203 -7.56 12.98 17.25
N PRO A 204 -6.71 13.73 17.96
CA PRO A 204 -5.48 14.36 17.50
C PRO A 204 -4.25 13.45 17.50
N GLN A 205 -4.30 12.24 18.10
CA GLN A 205 -3.17 11.38 18.37
C GLN A 205 -2.44 10.90 17.09
N VAL A 206 -3.19 10.68 16.01
CA VAL A 206 -2.59 10.31 14.71
C VAL A 206 -1.69 11.42 14.16
N ASP A 207 -1.94 12.66 14.54
CA ASP A 207 -1.21 13.84 14.05
C ASP A 207 0.00 14.20 14.95
N TYR A 208 0.20 13.51 16.10
CA TYR A 208 1.39 13.72 16.94
C TYR A 208 2.63 13.20 16.22
N VAL A 209 3.56 14.10 15.89
CA VAL A 209 4.82 13.77 15.21
C VAL A 209 5.79 13.08 16.17
N GLU A 210 5.78 13.48 17.45
CA GLU A 210 6.71 13.02 18.48
C GLU A 210 6.22 11.76 19.22
N GLY A 211 5.04 11.23 18.85
CA GLY A 211 4.44 10.12 19.58
C GLY A 211 3.92 10.53 20.96
N CYS A 212 4.30 9.81 21.99
CA CYS A 212 3.96 10.13 23.39
C CYS A 212 4.87 11.21 24.02
N GLY A 213 5.64 11.99 23.25
CA GLY A 213 6.38 13.17 23.67
C GLY A 213 7.53 12.88 24.63
#